data_6a3d801a31403d6eb44c2cf533d70393
#
_entry.id   6a3d801a31403d6eb44c2cf533d70393
#
_cell.length_a   1.000
_cell.length_b   1.000
_cell.length_c   1.000
_cell.angle_alpha   90.00
_cell.angle_beta   90.00
_cell.angle_gamma   90.00
#
_symmetry.space_group_name_H-M   'P 1'
#
loop_
_entity.id
_entity.type
_entity.pdbx_description
1 polymer ?
#
loop_
_entity_poly.entity_id
_entity_poly.type
_entity_poly.pdbx_seq_one_letter_code
_entity_poly.pdbx_strand_id
1 'polypeptide(L)'
;MEGVPISAKELVGFASAEKLEKGAPNGHKPSDFMLNARSVIVLACGRKLNEDREYFYKWGPNFNLTYIKLKDEIKQRRKEARRSTEAVKNFLTQGGFKAITEPHGWSGVLSFKMAVYLAGLGVFGKGSFLVHPHFGPVNVLACIVTDAPLKYDTPLEIDVCGDCMECIKSCKYGAFKKVGKRYEWIAEKCRCYDLIMNPVTLKWTYGPCNSKCVSACPIGR
;
A
#
# COMPACT_ATOMS: atom_id res chain seq x y z
N MET A 1 -0.04 -11.78 21.48
CA MET A 1 1.21 -11.37 20.81
C MET A 1 1.74 -10.12 21.49
N GLU A 2 2.13 -10.26 22.75
CA GLU A 2 2.84 -9.22 23.48
C GLU A 2 4.32 -9.38 23.18
N GLY A 3 4.97 -8.37 22.58
CA GLY A 3 6.43 -8.36 22.48
C GLY A 3 7.07 -8.07 21.12
N VAL A 4 6.33 -7.95 20.02
CA VAL A 4 6.92 -7.48 18.76
C VAL A 4 6.82 -5.96 18.73
N PRO A 5 7.92 -5.20 18.72
CA PRO A 5 7.86 -3.74 18.64
C PRO A 5 7.38 -3.32 17.26
N ILE A 6 6.08 -3.05 17.17
CA ILE A 6 5.46 -2.40 16.00
C ILE A 6 5.52 -0.91 16.29
N SER A 7 6.09 -0.14 15.38
CA SER A 7 6.15 1.30 15.57
C SER A 7 4.74 1.87 15.63
N ALA A 8 4.49 2.87 16.48
CA ALA A 8 3.18 3.52 16.63
C ALA A 8 2.63 4.17 15.34
N LYS A 9 3.37 4.11 14.25
CA LYS A 9 3.02 4.63 12.91
C LYS A 9 2.64 3.54 11.91
N GLU A 10 2.69 2.27 12.31
CA GLU A 10 2.36 1.14 11.45
C GLU A 10 0.98 0.59 11.76
N LEU A 11 0.24 0.24 10.71
CA LEU A 11 -1.01 -0.48 10.76
C LEU A 11 -0.70 -1.96 10.56
N VAL A 12 -1.23 -2.81 11.43
CA VAL A 12 -1.10 -4.26 11.30
C VAL A 12 -2.50 -4.87 11.27
N GLY A 13 -2.69 -5.81 10.35
CA GLY A 13 -3.96 -6.53 10.25
C GLY A 13 -3.75 -7.94 9.71
N PHE A 14 -4.75 -8.77 9.95
CA PHE A 14 -4.71 -10.21 9.70
C PHE A 14 -5.82 -10.59 8.72
N ALA A 15 -5.46 -11.07 7.54
CA ALA A 15 -6.39 -11.53 6.53
C ALA A 15 -6.45 -13.05 6.45
N SER A 16 -7.62 -13.58 6.12
CA SER A 16 -7.78 -15.00 5.77
C SER A 16 -7.13 -15.29 4.43
N ALA A 17 -6.20 -16.25 4.38
CA ALA A 17 -5.62 -16.70 3.13
C ALA A 17 -6.68 -17.30 2.20
N GLU A 18 -7.67 -18.03 2.72
CA GLU A 18 -8.78 -18.59 1.94
C GLU A 18 -9.63 -17.51 1.25
N LYS A 19 -9.96 -16.42 1.97
CA LYS A 19 -10.69 -15.30 1.37
C LYS A 19 -9.87 -14.59 0.31
N LEU A 20 -8.57 -14.42 0.56
CA LEU A 20 -7.64 -13.82 -0.40
C LEU A 20 -7.47 -14.70 -1.63
N GLU A 21 -7.41 -16.03 -1.46
CA GLU A 21 -7.37 -17.01 -2.55
C GLU A 21 -8.53 -16.85 -3.53
N LYS A 22 -9.74 -16.63 -3.00
CA LYS A 22 -10.96 -16.44 -3.80
C LYS A 22 -11.01 -15.10 -4.52
N GLY A 23 -10.44 -14.06 -3.94
CA GLY A 23 -10.50 -12.68 -4.44
C GLY A 23 -9.29 -12.22 -5.25
N ALA A 24 -8.17 -12.92 -5.19
CA ALA A 24 -6.94 -12.55 -5.87
C ALA A 24 -6.88 -13.14 -7.30
N PRO A 25 -6.28 -12.41 -8.26
CA PRO A 25 -6.02 -12.94 -9.59
C PRO A 25 -5.07 -14.15 -9.54
N ASN A 26 -5.10 -14.99 -10.57
CA ASN A 26 -4.14 -16.10 -10.72
C ASN A 26 -2.71 -15.55 -10.78
N GLY A 27 -1.77 -16.23 -10.13
CA GLY A 27 -0.38 -15.80 -9.97
C GLY A 27 -0.16 -14.76 -8.84
N HIS A 28 -1.25 -14.39 -8.11
CA HIS A 28 -1.20 -13.39 -7.02
C HIS A 28 -1.88 -13.88 -5.74
N LYS A 29 -2.03 -15.19 -5.61
CA LYS A 29 -2.74 -15.86 -4.53
C LYS A 29 -1.79 -16.30 -3.43
N PRO A 30 -2.26 -16.47 -2.17
CA PRO A 30 -1.44 -17.03 -1.11
C PRO A 30 -0.85 -18.42 -1.45
N SER A 31 -1.58 -19.25 -2.19
CA SER A 31 -1.13 -20.59 -2.60
C SER A 31 0.05 -20.55 -3.58
N ASP A 32 0.24 -19.48 -4.33
CA ASP A 32 1.40 -19.29 -5.21
C ASP A 32 2.71 -19.18 -4.40
N PHE A 33 2.62 -18.88 -3.10
CA PHE A 33 3.77 -18.76 -2.19
C PHE A 33 3.85 -19.94 -1.24
N MET A 34 2.70 -20.37 -0.71
CA MET A 34 2.62 -21.41 0.30
C MET A 34 1.30 -22.17 0.14
N LEU A 35 1.35 -23.42 -0.32
CA LEU A 35 0.17 -24.26 -0.58
C LEU A 35 -0.79 -24.35 0.61
N ASN A 36 -0.26 -24.43 1.82
CA ASN A 36 -1.04 -24.58 3.05
C ASN A 36 -1.19 -23.24 3.80
N ALA A 37 -1.13 -22.11 3.10
CA ALA A 37 -1.34 -20.80 3.70
C ALA A 37 -2.71 -20.71 4.35
N ARG A 38 -2.75 -20.25 5.61
CA ARG A 38 -3.98 -20.02 6.39
C ARG A 38 -4.21 -18.54 6.64
N SER A 39 -3.14 -17.80 6.87
CA SER A 39 -3.22 -16.39 7.25
C SER A 39 -2.24 -15.54 6.45
N VAL A 40 -2.62 -14.28 6.23
CA VAL A 40 -1.74 -13.24 5.70
C VAL A 40 -1.69 -12.10 6.71
N ILE A 41 -0.51 -11.79 7.20
CA ILE A 41 -0.26 -10.64 8.08
C ILE A 41 0.15 -9.48 7.19
N VAL A 42 -0.52 -8.35 7.32
CA VAL A 42 -0.27 -7.15 6.52
C VAL A 42 0.30 -6.06 7.41
N LEU A 43 1.45 -5.54 7.05
CA LEU A 43 2.02 -4.32 7.61
C LEU A 43 1.82 -3.19 6.60
N ALA A 44 1.19 -2.13 7.05
CA ALA A 44 0.90 -0.97 6.22
C ALA A 44 1.16 0.34 6.98
N CYS A 45 1.25 1.44 6.29
CA CYS A 45 1.23 2.76 6.89
C CYS A 45 0.20 3.64 6.19
N GLY A 46 -0.49 4.44 6.97
CA GLY A 46 -1.28 5.52 6.44
C GLY A 46 -0.38 6.61 5.88
N ARG A 47 -0.80 7.23 4.79
CA ARG A 47 -0.06 8.34 4.18
C ARG A 47 -0.33 9.65 4.92
N LYS A 48 -0.24 9.64 6.24
CA LYS A 48 -0.31 10.85 7.05
C LYS A 48 1.01 11.62 6.94
N LEU A 49 1.29 12.10 5.72
CA LEU A 49 2.40 13.01 5.44
C LEU A 49 1.87 14.45 5.54
N ASN A 50 1.29 14.81 6.70
CA ASN A 50 0.64 16.11 6.84
C ASN A 50 1.62 17.28 6.84
N GLU A 51 2.86 17.05 7.26
CA GLU A 51 3.86 18.12 7.32
C GLU A 51 4.65 18.26 6.02
N ASP A 52 4.73 17.17 5.21
CA ASP A 52 5.57 17.15 4.00
C ASP A 52 4.79 17.47 2.71
N ARG A 53 3.45 17.58 2.76
CA ARG A 53 2.65 17.89 1.57
C ARG A 53 2.86 19.31 1.04
N GLU A 54 3.13 20.26 1.88
CA GLU A 54 3.46 21.63 1.43
C GLU A 54 4.73 21.67 0.58
N TYR A 55 5.69 20.79 0.85
CA TYR A 55 6.95 20.71 0.12
C TYR A 55 6.83 20.07 -1.27
N PHE A 56 5.84 19.20 -1.49
CA PHE A 56 5.59 18.63 -2.83
C PHE A 56 5.07 19.66 -3.84
N TYR A 57 4.50 20.76 -3.39
CA TYR A 57 3.89 21.78 -4.24
C TYR A 57 4.65 23.09 -4.31
N LYS A 58 5.60 23.36 -3.43
CA LYS A 58 6.45 24.54 -3.50
C LYS A 58 7.62 24.27 -4.46
N TRP A 59 7.48 24.74 -5.67
CA TRP A 59 8.57 24.90 -6.61
C TRP A 59 9.54 25.93 -6.04
N GLY A 60 10.58 25.49 -5.35
CA GLY A 60 11.61 26.35 -4.78
C GLY A 60 13.00 25.79 -5.03
N PRO A 61 14.04 26.59 -4.86
CA PRO A 61 15.44 26.18 -5.05
C PRO A 61 15.87 25.00 -4.17
N ASN A 62 15.07 24.61 -3.17
CA ASN A 62 15.31 23.49 -2.25
C ASN A 62 14.61 22.18 -2.64
N PHE A 63 14.08 22.06 -3.86
CA PHE A 63 13.40 20.84 -4.34
C PHE A 63 14.23 19.56 -4.13
N ASN A 64 15.54 19.61 -4.34
CA ASN A 64 16.42 18.46 -4.18
C ASN A 64 16.55 18.00 -2.73
N LEU A 65 16.56 18.91 -1.76
CA LEU A 65 16.67 18.59 -0.33
C LEU A 65 15.41 17.92 0.21
N THR A 66 14.24 18.40 -0.20
CA THR A 66 12.95 17.83 0.25
C THR A 66 12.69 16.47 -0.36
N TYR A 67 13.03 16.26 -1.62
CA TYR A 67 12.92 14.96 -2.29
C TYR A 67 13.87 13.92 -1.66
N ILE A 68 15.06 14.35 -1.24
CA ILE A 68 16.02 13.49 -0.53
C ILE A 68 15.46 13.10 0.85
N LYS A 69 14.94 14.05 1.64
CA LYS A 69 14.35 13.78 2.96
C LYS A 69 13.19 12.79 2.89
N LEU A 70 12.27 12.96 1.94
CA LEU A 70 11.14 12.05 1.74
C LEU A 70 11.60 10.64 1.31
N LYS A 71 12.59 10.54 0.43
CA LYS A 71 13.19 9.24 0.07
C LYS A 71 13.82 8.56 1.27
N ASP A 72 14.50 9.31 2.12
CA ASP A 72 15.16 8.76 3.30
C ASP A 72 14.13 8.30 4.34
N GLU A 73 13.04 9.02 4.52
CA GLU A 73 11.96 8.61 5.41
C GLU A 73 11.26 7.33 4.93
N ILE A 74 10.89 7.26 3.64
CA ILE A 74 10.31 6.03 3.06
C ILE A 74 11.29 4.86 3.15
N LYS A 75 12.57 5.10 2.90
CA LYS A 75 13.63 4.10 3.03
C LYS A 75 13.77 3.62 4.46
N GLN A 76 13.70 4.54 5.42
CA GLN A 76 13.76 4.24 6.85
C GLN A 76 12.55 3.39 7.28
N ARG A 77 11.33 3.80 6.92
CA ARG A 77 10.09 3.03 7.22
C ARG A 77 10.13 1.62 6.62
N ARG A 78 10.63 1.48 5.39
CA ARG A 78 10.83 0.16 4.77
C ARG A 78 11.86 -0.70 5.51
N LYS A 79 12.91 -0.09 6.03
CA LYS A 79 13.93 -0.79 6.83
C LYS A 79 13.35 -1.26 8.16
N GLU A 80 12.54 -0.42 8.81
CA GLU A 80 11.84 -0.76 10.05
C GLU A 80 10.82 -1.88 9.80
N ALA A 81 9.99 -1.77 8.78
CA ALA A 81 9.03 -2.81 8.40
C ALA A 81 9.71 -4.16 8.11
N ARG A 82 10.86 -4.17 7.44
CA ARG A 82 11.64 -5.40 7.23
C ARG A 82 12.10 -6.03 8.55
N ARG A 83 12.54 -5.22 9.52
CA ARG A 83 12.93 -5.72 10.84
C ARG A 83 11.72 -6.30 11.57
N SER A 84 10.59 -5.61 11.53
CA SER A 84 9.33 -6.08 12.12
C SER A 84 8.86 -7.39 11.46
N THR A 85 8.92 -7.49 10.14
CA THR A 85 8.53 -8.71 9.43
C THR A 85 9.44 -9.90 9.74
N GLU A 86 10.75 -9.70 9.82
CA GLU A 86 11.68 -10.76 10.20
C GLU A 86 11.47 -11.20 11.66
N ALA A 87 11.20 -10.27 12.57
CA ALA A 87 10.88 -10.61 13.96
C ALA A 87 9.60 -11.44 14.07
N VAL A 88 8.53 -11.04 13.36
CA VAL A 88 7.27 -11.79 13.32
C VAL A 88 7.46 -13.17 12.69
N LYS A 89 8.20 -13.25 11.59
CA LYS A 89 8.54 -14.52 10.94
C LYS A 89 9.27 -15.45 11.89
N ASN A 90 10.30 -14.96 12.58
CA ASN A 90 11.08 -15.74 13.55
C ASN A 90 10.20 -16.25 14.70
N PHE A 91 9.30 -15.40 15.21
CA PHE A 91 8.34 -15.77 16.24
C PHE A 91 7.42 -16.92 15.79
N LEU A 92 6.86 -16.80 14.58
CA LEU A 92 6.01 -17.86 14.01
C LEU A 92 6.79 -19.17 13.81
N THR A 93 8.02 -19.06 13.30
CA THR A 93 8.89 -20.24 13.08
C THR A 93 9.28 -20.93 14.38
N GLN A 94 9.56 -20.17 15.44
CA GLN A 94 9.80 -20.73 16.78
C GLN A 94 8.55 -21.43 17.35
N GLY A 95 7.35 -20.94 16.99
CA GLY A 95 6.08 -21.58 17.30
C GLY A 95 5.74 -22.82 16.45
N GLY A 96 6.65 -23.25 15.56
CA GLY A 96 6.47 -24.42 14.70
C GLY A 96 5.71 -24.16 13.40
N PHE A 97 5.42 -22.88 13.08
CA PHE A 97 4.71 -22.52 11.87
C PHE A 97 5.68 -22.10 10.75
N LYS A 98 5.24 -22.33 9.51
CA LYS A 98 5.93 -21.80 8.33
C LYS A 98 5.51 -20.36 8.09
N ALA A 99 6.47 -19.50 7.74
CA ALA A 99 6.19 -18.13 7.40
C ALA A 99 7.11 -17.64 6.28
N ILE A 100 6.55 -16.99 5.28
CA ILE A 100 7.27 -16.42 4.14
C ILE A 100 6.97 -14.93 4.13
N THR A 101 8.03 -14.12 4.13
CA THR A 101 7.90 -12.67 3.97
C THR A 101 7.92 -12.32 2.50
N GLU A 102 6.90 -11.62 2.05
CA GLU A 102 6.88 -11.08 0.69
C GLU A 102 7.68 -9.78 0.66
N PRO A 103 8.74 -9.70 -0.15
CA PRO A 103 9.48 -8.46 -0.32
C PRO A 103 8.57 -7.41 -0.96
N HIS A 104 8.65 -6.21 -0.45
CA HIS A 104 7.78 -5.10 -0.73
C HIS A 104 7.49 -4.85 -2.23
N GLY A 105 6.23 -4.93 -2.58
CA GLY A 105 5.47 -4.00 -3.42
C GLY A 105 5.73 -3.93 -4.93
N TRP A 106 6.78 -4.51 -5.46
CA TRP A 106 7.10 -4.42 -6.89
C TRP A 106 7.16 -5.76 -7.59
N SER A 107 7.18 -6.84 -6.85
CA SER A 107 7.18 -8.20 -7.43
C SER A 107 5.83 -8.56 -8.05
N GLY A 108 4.76 -7.84 -7.65
CA GLY A 108 3.42 -8.07 -8.18
C GLY A 108 2.86 -9.46 -7.86
N VAL A 109 3.48 -10.20 -6.94
CA VAL A 109 3.16 -11.60 -6.73
C VAL A 109 1.94 -11.76 -5.81
N LEU A 110 1.87 -11.12 -4.64
CA LEU A 110 0.68 -11.18 -3.79
C LEU A 110 -0.29 -10.02 -4.08
N SER A 111 -1.60 -10.27 -4.04
CA SER A 111 -2.61 -9.22 -4.19
C SER A 111 -2.69 -8.32 -2.95
N PHE A 112 -1.74 -7.40 -2.79
CA PHE A 112 -1.62 -6.52 -1.62
C PHE A 112 -2.86 -5.69 -1.34
N LYS A 113 -3.51 -5.14 -2.36
CA LYS A 113 -4.73 -4.35 -2.17
C LYS A 113 -5.84 -5.17 -1.54
N MET A 114 -6.01 -6.40 -2.03
CA MET A 114 -7.01 -7.31 -1.47
C MET A 114 -6.63 -7.76 -0.06
N ALA A 115 -5.36 -8.02 0.20
CA ALA A 115 -4.87 -8.38 1.54
C ALA A 115 -5.14 -7.25 2.56
N VAL A 116 -4.84 -5.99 2.22
CA VAL A 116 -5.13 -4.82 3.05
C VAL A 116 -6.62 -4.65 3.32
N TYR A 117 -7.46 -4.83 2.28
CA TYR A 117 -8.91 -4.76 2.42
C TYR A 117 -9.44 -5.84 3.36
N LEU A 118 -9.03 -7.08 3.15
CA LEU A 118 -9.44 -8.22 3.98
C LEU A 118 -8.93 -8.14 5.41
N ALA A 119 -7.79 -7.48 5.62
CA ALA A 119 -7.22 -7.21 6.93
C ALA A 119 -7.84 -5.97 7.63
N GLY A 120 -8.90 -5.37 7.08
CA GLY A 120 -9.57 -4.23 7.68
C GLY A 120 -8.74 -2.93 7.75
N LEU A 121 -7.64 -2.86 6.99
CA LEU A 121 -6.73 -1.72 7.03
C LEU A 121 -7.06 -0.60 6.04
N GLY A 122 -8.13 -0.75 5.28
CA GLY A 122 -8.63 0.26 4.36
C GLY A 122 -9.69 -0.27 3.43
N VAL A 123 -10.41 0.67 2.79
CA VAL A 123 -11.43 0.40 1.79
C VAL A 123 -10.98 0.92 0.43
N PHE A 124 -11.53 0.36 -0.64
CA PHE A 124 -11.28 0.85 -2.00
C PHE A 124 -11.95 2.22 -2.19
N GLY A 125 -11.14 3.25 -2.36
CA GLY A 125 -11.63 4.58 -2.73
C GLY A 125 -11.90 4.74 -4.23
N LYS A 126 -12.55 5.84 -4.61
CA LYS A 126 -12.84 6.19 -6.02
C LYS A 126 -11.62 6.22 -6.93
N GLY A 127 -10.45 6.55 -6.37
CA GLY A 127 -9.17 6.57 -7.10
C GLY A 127 -8.49 5.21 -7.27
N SER A 128 -9.20 4.10 -6.99
CA SER A 128 -8.68 2.72 -7.09
C SER A 128 -7.45 2.44 -6.22
N PHE A 129 -7.27 3.20 -5.16
CA PHE A 129 -6.32 2.94 -4.09
C PHE A 129 -7.05 2.77 -2.76
N LEU A 130 -6.38 2.12 -1.81
CA LEU A 130 -6.94 1.88 -0.50
C LEU A 130 -6.83 3.12 0.38
N VAL A 131 -7.89 3.38 1.15
CA VAL A 131 -8.00 4.52 2.06
C VAL A 131 -8.42 4.03 3.44
N HIS A 132 -7.62 4.33 4.44
CA HIS A 132 -8.02 4.14 5.84
C HIS A 132 -8.75 5.41 6.31
N PRO A 133 -9.88 5.31 7.05
CA PRO A 133 -10.72 6.46 7.40
C PRO A 133 -9.96 7.55 8.18
N HIS A 134 -9.03 7.16 9.04
CA HIS A 134 -8.26 8.10 9.87
C HIS A 134 -6.88 8.45 9.30
N PHE A 135 -6.26 7.54 8.54
CA PHE A 135 -4.87 7.69 8.09
C PHE A 135 -4.74 7.99 6.60
N GLY A 136 -5.87 8.09 5.89
CA GLY A 136 -5.88 8.39 4.46
C GLY A 136 -5.37 7.26 3.57
N PRO A 137 -4.81 7.58 2.40
CA PRO A 137 -4.28 6.58 1.49
C PRO A 137 -3.27 5.65 2.15
N VAL A 138 -3.46 4.34 1.97
CA VAL A 138 -2.67 3.28 2.59
C VAL A 138 -1.56 2.83 1.68
N ASN A 139 -0.33 2.74 2.20
CA ASN A 139 0.80 2.08 1.57
C ASN A 139 1.10 0.78 2.30
N VAL A 140 1.20 -0.31 1.57
CA VAL A 140 1.68 -1.58 2.10
C VAL A 140 3.19 -1.50 2.29
N LEU A 141 3.66 -1.92 3.45
CA LEU A 141 5.07 -2.00 3.77
C LEU A 141 5.60 -3.42 3.58
N ALA A 142 4.84 -4.41 4.04
CA ALA A 142 5.19 -5.82 3.90
C ALA A 142 3.96 -6.71 4.15
N CYS A 143 4.04 -7.96 3.66
CA CYS A 143 3.11 -9.02 4.01
C CYS A 143 3.89 -10.27 4.43
N ILE A 144 3.27 -11.06 5.32
CA ILE A 144 3.77 -12.38 5.72
C ILE A 144 2.67 -13.39 5.42
N VAL A 145 2.98 -14.38 4.62
CA VAL A 145 2.10 -15.54 4.38
C VAL A 145 2.51 -16.66 5.33
N THR A 146 1.56 -17.25 6.05
CA THR A 146 1.84 -18.29 7.06
C THR A 146 0.74 -19.35 7.12
N ASP A 147 1.11 -20.53 7.54
CA ASP A 147 0.17 -21.62 7.88
C ASP A 147 -0.36 -21.52 9.32
N ALA A 148 0.09 -20.54 10.10
CA ALA A 148 -0.44 -20.29 11.44
C ALA A 148 -1.92 -19.90 11.39
N PRO A 149 -2.79 -20.50 12.25
CA PRO A 149 -4.20 -20.16 12.34
C PRO A 149 -4.39 -18.91 13.20
N LEU A 150 -4.35 -17.74 12.59
CA LEU A 150 -4.53 -16.47 13.30
C LEU A 150 -6.02 -16.06 13.33
N LYS A 151 -6.39 -15.25 14.32
CA LYS A 151 -7.69 -14.59 14.31
C LYS A 151 -7.67 -13.49 13.25
N TYR A 152 -8.62 -13.54 12.31
CA TYR A 152 -8.70 -12.60 11.21
C TYR A 152 -9.44 -11.33 11.60
N ASP A 153 -9.02 -10.22 11.01
CA ASP A 153 -9.77 -8.97 11.05
C ASP A 153 -10.93 -9.00 10.03
N THR A 154 -11.84 -8.03 10.17
CA THR A 154 -13.00 -7.87 9.29
C THR A 154 -12.78 -6.69 8.35
N PRO A 155 -13.10 -6.81 7.05
CA PRO A 155 -13.11 -5.67 6.15
C PRO A 155 -13.98 -4.54 6.68
N LEU A 156 -13.55 -3.31 6.46
CA LEU A 156 -14.36 -2.13 6.78
C LEU A 156 -15.47 -1.97 5.74
N GLU A 157 -16.70 -1.80 6.19
CA GLU A 157 -17.88 -1.60 5.35
C GLU A 157 -18.36 -0.14 5.43
N ILE A 158 -17.52 0.78 4.94
CA ILE A 158 -17.79 2.22 4.97
C ILE A 158 -17.49 2.86 3.61
N ASP A 159 -18.24 3.88 3.24
CA ASP A 159 -17.90 4.76 2.12
C ASP A 159 -17.10 5.96 2.64
N VAL A 160 -15.78 5.89 2.53
CA VAL A 160 -14.88 6.97 2.95
C VAL A 160 -14.85 8.14 1.96
N CYS A 161 -15.36 7.94 0.75
CA CYS A 161 -15.27 8.96 -0.30
C CYS A 161 -16.50 9.87 -0.35
N GLY A 162 -17.71 9.38 -0.02
CA GLY A 162 -18.93 10.14 -0.20
C GLY A 162 -19.00 10.83 -1.56
N ASP A 163 -19.22 12.13 -1.60
CA ASP A 163 -19.24 12.94 -2.83
C ASP A 163 -17.87 13.46 -3.28
N CYS A 164 -16.80 13.17 -2.53
CA CYS A 164 -15.46 13.62 -2.88
C CYS A 164 -14.99 13.10 -4.23
N MET A 165 -14.42 14.00 -5.06
CA MET A 165 -13.93 13.70 -6.41
C MET A 165 -12.49 14.18 -6.64
N GLU A 166 -11.78 14.55 -5.61
CA GLU A 166 -10.48 15.22 -5.72
C GLU A 166 -9.42 14.38 -6.44
N CYS A 167 -9.37 13.06 -6.16
CA CYS A 167 -8.45 12.16 -6.86
C CYS A 167 -8.77 12.03 -8.36
N ILE A 168 -10.05 12.07 -8.73
CA ILE A 168 -10.50 11.97 -10.12
C ILE A 168 -10.17 13.26 -10.87
N LYS A 169 -10.51 14.42 -10.29
CA LYS A 169 -10.26 15.75 -10.87
C LYS A 169 -8.76 16.04 -11.04
N SER A 170 -7.93 15.53 -10.13
CA SER A 170 -6.49 15.74 -10.17
C SER A 170 -5.76 14.94 -11.24
N CYS A 171 -6.44 13.97 -11.87
CA CYS A 171 -5.84 13.14 -12.90
C CYS A 171 -5.83 13.83 -14.26
N LYS A 172 -4.69 14.37 -14.66
CA LYS A 172 -4.50 15.06 -15.95
C LYS A 172 -4.71 14.14 -17.17
N TYR A 173 -4.57 12.84 -16.99
CA TYR A 173 -4.53 11.87 -18.08
C TYR A 173 -5.85 11.16 -18.29
N GLY A 174 -6.87 11.51 -17.50
CA GLY A 174 -8.20 10.89 -17.62
C GLY A 174 -8.16 9.37 -17.36
N ALA A 175 -7.29 8.92 -16.45
CA ALA A 175 -7.13 7.50 -16.14
C ALA A 175 -8.25 6.91 -15.27
N PHE A 176 -9.38 7.59 -15.16
CA PHE A 176 -10.56 7.10 -14.44
C PHE A 176 -11.80 7.22 -15.31
N LYS A 177 -12.51 6.11 -15.48
CA LYS A 177 -13.79 6.03 -16.22
C LYS A 177 -14.91 5.81 -15.21
N LYS A 178 -15.96 6.61 -15.31
CA LYS A 178 -17.17 6.42 -14.51
C LYS A 178 -17.95 5.21 -15.05
N VAL A 179 -18.28 4.27 -14.18
CA VAL A 179 -19.09 3.09 -14.48
C VAL A 179 -20.19 2.99 -13.40
N GLY A 180 -21.39 3.45 -13.73
CA GLY A 180 -22.47 3.58 -12.77
C GLY A 180 -22.10 4.52 -11.62
N LYS A 181 -22.13 4.02 -10.38
CA LYS A 181 -21.76 4.76 -9.17
C LYS A 181 -20.26 4.67 -8.82
N ARG A 182 -19.48 3.87 -9.57
CA ARG A 182 -18.05 3.62 -9.30
C ARG A 182 -17.16 4.23 -10.37
N TYR A 183 -15.87 4.23 -10.11
CA TYR A 183 -14.83 4.62 -11.06
C TYR A 183 -13.88 3.45 -11.27
N GLU A 184 -13.62 3.13 -12.53
CA GLU A 184 -12.62 2.16 -12.93
C GLU A 184 -11.32 2.88 -13.31
N TRP A 185 -10.21 2.33 -12.89
CA TRP A 185 -8.90 2.81 -13.28
C TRP A 185 -8.48 2.18 -14.62
N ILE A 186 -8.06 3.03 -15.55
CA ILE A 186 -7.60 2.66 -16.88
C ILE A 186 -6.08 2.70 -16.88
N ALA A 187 -5.47 1.51 -16.82
CA ALA A 187 -4.03 1.35 -16.71
C ALA A 187 -3.26 2.05 -17.85
N GLU A 188 -3.75 1.90 -19.09
CA GLU A 188 -3.13 2.42 -20.31
C GLU A 188 -3.06 3.95 -20.35
N LYS A 189 -3.96 4.62 -19.62
CA LYS A 189 -3.98 6.08 -19.50
C LYS A 189 -3.16 6.58 -18.30
N CYS A 190 -2.86 5.71 -17.35
CA CYS A 190 -2.14 6.11 -16.14
C CYS A 190 -0.65 6.30 -16.41
N ARG A 191 -0.15 7.51 -16.18
CA ARG A 191 1.27 7.87 -16.37
C ARG A 191 2.09 7.86 -15.06
N CYS A 192 1.56 7.26 -13.99
CA CYS A 192 2.28 7.16 -12.72
C CYS A 192 3.49 6.23 -12.79
N TYR A 193 3.40 5.21 -13.63
CA TYR A 193 4.41 4.15 -13.76
C TYR A 193 5.29 4.29 -14.98
N ASP A 194 5.10 5.35 -15.77
CA ASP A 194 6.01 5.62 -16.89
C ASP A 194 7.41 5.84 -16.33
N LEU A 195 8.36 5.07 -16.83
CA LEU A 195 9.77 5.32 -16.59
C LEU A 195 10.26 6.27 -17.69
N ILE A 196 10.72 7.43 -17.30
CA ILE A 196 11.31 8.42 -18.19
C ILE A 196 12.82 8.46 -17.93
N MET A 197 13.59 8.25 -18.97
CA MET A 197 15.03 8.43 -18.88
C MET A 197 15.35 9.92 -18.80
N ASN A 198 16.03 10.32 -17.74
CA ASN A 198 16.57 11.67 -17.65
C ASN A 198 17.79 11.78 -18.60
N PRO A 199 17.75 12.64 -19.63
CA PRO A 199 18.80 12.70 -20.64
C PRO A 199 20.14 13.21 -20.11
N VAL A 200 20.13 13.92 -18.99
CA VAL A 200 21.36 14.48 -18.38
C VAL A 200 22.02 13.47 -17.44
N THR A 201 21.24 12.78 -16.60
CA THR A 201 21.79 11.86 -15.59
C THR A 201 21.81 10.42 -16.05
N LEU A 202 21.22 10.10 -17.20
CA LEU A 202 21.00 8.75 -17.74
C LEU A 202 20.32 7.79 -16.73
N LYS A 203 19.57 8.33 -15.79
CA LYS A 203 18.82 7.58 -14.79
C LYS A 203 17.35 7.56 -15.13
N TRP A 204 16.73 6.41 -14.92
CA TRP A 204 15.29 6.26 -15.02
C TRP A 204 14.60 6.93 -13.83
N THR A 205 13.66 7.81 -14.12
CA THR A 205 12.80 8.47 -13.13
C THR A 205 11.34 8.15 -13.39
N TYR A 206 10.54 8.19 -12.34
CA TYR A 206 9.09 8.02 -12.51
C TYR A 206 8.49 9.17 -13.30
N GLY A 207 7.44 8.83 -14.06
CA GLY A 207 6.75 9.75 -14.94
C GLY A 207 6.15 10.99 -14.25
N PRO A 208 5.70 11.94 -15.05
CA PRO A 208 5.34 13.30 -14.62
C PRO A 208 4.09 13.36 -13.74
N CYS A 209 3.37 12.25 -13.58
CA CYS A 209 2.14 12.21 -12.78
C CYS A 209 2.40 12.34 -11.28
N ASN A 210 3.48 11.74 -10.79
CA ASN A 210 3.87 11.73 -9.37
C ASN A 210 2.72 11.39 -8.41
N SER A 211 1.83 10.46 -8.80
CA SER A 211 0.68 9.99 -7.99
C SER A 211 -0.24 11.12 -7.49
N LYS A 212 -0.49 12.15 -8.30
CA LYS A 212 -1.31 13.31 -7.93
C LYS A 212 -2.69 12.93 -7.38
N CYS A 213 -3.32 11.89 -7.93
CA CYS A 213 -4.60 11.39 -7.44
C CYS A 213 -4.53 10.94 -5.97
N VAL A 214 -3.46 10.27 -5.58
CA VAL A 214 -3.26 9.84 -4.19
C VAL A 214 -2.97 11.04 -3.29
N SER A 215 -2.14 11.98 -3.78
CA SER A 215 -1.81 13.21 -3.03
C SER A 215 -3.00 14.15 -2.86
N ALA A 216 -3.95 14.14 -3.79
CA ALA A 216 -5.16 14.96 -3.72
C ALA A 216 -6.19 14.45 -2.70
N CYS A 217 -6.05 13.21 -2.22
CA CYS A 217 -7.01 12.66 -1.26
C CYS A 217 -7.03 13.49 0.04
N PRO A 218 -8.20 14.03 0.46
CA PRO A 218 -8.30 14.84 1.66
C PRO A 218 -8.30 14.04 2.95
N ILE A 219 -8.58 12.72 2.87
CA ILE A 219 -8.70 11.86 4.04
C ILE A 219 -7.33 11.62 4.66
N GLY A 220 -7.25 11.75 5.99
CA GLY A 220 -6.00 11.61 6.75
C GLY A 220 -5.10 12.84 6.69
N ARG A 221 -5.69 14.01 6.34
CA ARG A 221 -5.03 15.31 6.50
C ARG A 221 -5.11 15.81 7.93
#